data_d1712f42b9a1599be2699e03c09ae92e
#
_entry.id   d1712f42b9a1599be2699e03c09ae92e
#
_cell.length_a   1.000
_cell.length_b   1.000
_cell.length_c   1.000
_cell.angle_alpha   90.00
_cell.angle_beta   90.00
_cell.angle_gamma   90.00
#
_symmetry.space_group_name_H-M   'P 1'
#
loop_
_entity.id
_entity.type
_entity.pdbx_description
1 polymer ?
#
loop_
_entity_poly.entity_id
_entity_poly.type
_entity_poly.pdbx_seq_one_letter_code
_entity_poly.pdbx_strand_id
1 'polypeptide(L)'
;MFAPVTALICLGLSYGNRVRRSFELMLGVAVGVAIGDLFVHLFGSGVWQVGLVVATAMGAAALLGSGQLLTTQAGVQAIFVTTVAVPGGSVVNRWVDAVIGGSVALAVTVLSPRAPVHRPRAEAAVILEDLADVLRDTAQAVRAGDEGQATRALERARATDAALDQLRQSSAEGQAVVRQSPWRRRHGADVQAILDLVTPLDRAARNLRVLARRCRAVVRRGESLPADHLAILDALADAVHEVAWLLERRADPAAARADLVAVAAATATSHPTLSAAVVRGQARSMIIDLLMLTGLTEDEAIDQLPADD
;
A
#
# COMPACT_ATOMS: atom_id res chain seq x y z
N MET A 1 29.56 -7.29 -17.84
CA MET A 1 28.47 -6.61 -18.57
C MET A 1 27.06 -6.84 -18.01
N PHE A 2 26.83 -7.68 -17.00
CA PHE A 2 25.49 -8.02 -16.46
C PHE A 2 24.99 -7.12 -15.34
N ALA A 3 25.85 -6.42 -14.62
CA ALA A 3 25.47 -5.57 -13.49
C ALA A 3 24.38 -4.51 -13.81
N PRO A 4 24.40 -3.82 -14.96
CA PRO A 4 23.36 -2.83 -15.30
C PRO A 4 21.98 -3.46 -15.55
N VAL A 5 21.93 -4.64 -16.16
CA VAL A 5 20.66 -5.34 -16.47
C VAL A 5 19.98 -5.83 -15.19
N THR A 6 20.78 -6.39 -14.28
CA THR A 6 20.28 -6.83 -12.97
C THR A 6 19.77 -5.65 -12.13
N ALA A 7 20.49 -4.53 -12.17
CA ALA A 7 20.06 -3.30 -11.49
C ALA A 7 18.73 -2.74 -12.07
N LEU A 8 18.55 -2.77 -13.39
CA LEU A 8 17.35 -2.30 -14.06
C LEU A 8 16.12 -3.16 -13.70
N ILE A 9 16.29 -4.49 -13.66
CA ILE A 9 15.21 -5.44 -13.28
C ILE A 9 14.83 -5.25 -11.81
N CYS A 10 15.80 -4.99 -10.93
CA CYS A 10 15.55 -4.76 -9.50
C CYS A 10 14.84 -3.42 -9.22
N LEU A 11 15.03 -2.39 -10.06
CA LEU A 11 14.44 -1.07 -9.88
C LEU A 11 12.94 -1.00 -10.23
N GLY A 12 12.44 -1.92 -11.05
CA GLY A 12 11.04 -1.94 -11.55
C GLY A 12 10.03 -2.66 -10.66
N LEU A 13 10.40 -3.21 -9.49
CA LEU A 13 9.57 -4.13 -8.72
C LEU A 13 9.21 -3.60 -7.32
N SER A 14 8.04 -4.02 -6.80
CA SER A 14 7.53 -3.71 -5.45
C SER A 14 8.54 -3.94 -4.33
N TYR A 15 8.58 -3.01 -3.36
CA TYR A 15 9.65 -2.89 -2.35
C TYR A 15 9.76 -4.08 -1.38
N GLY A 16 8.65 -4.66 -0.94
CA GLY A 16 8.64 -5.70 0.10
C GLY A 16 9.32 -7.01 -0.28
N ASN A 17 9.41 -7.29 -1.57
CA ASN A 17 10.02 -8.51 -2.11
C ASN A 17 11.41 -8.31 -2.72
N ARG A 18 11.96 -7.08 -2.70
CA ARG A 18 13.21 -6.78 -3.42
C ARG A 18 14.42 -7.54 -2.90
N VAL A 19 14.61 -7.58 -1.58
CA VAL A 19 15.77 -8.27 -0.98
C VAL A 19 15.70 -9.77 -1.29
N ARG A 20 14.52 -10.38 -1.10
CA ARG A 20 14.30 -11.79 -1.41
C ARG A 20 14.49 -12.04 -2.90
N ARG A 21 13.93 -11.23 -3.77
CA ARG A 21 14.08 -11.35 -5.23
C ARG A 21 15.52 -11.10 -5.70
N SER A 22 16.23 -10.11 -5.12
CA SER A 22 17.65 -9.91 -5.41
C SER A 22 18.49 -11.13 -4.97
N PHE A 23 18.15 -11.73 -3.84
CA PHE A 23 18.78 -12.96 -3.40
C PHE A 23 18.44 -14.14 -4.32
N GLU A 24 17.17 -14.29 -4.72
CA GLU A 24 16.73 -15.32 -5.68
C GLU A 24 17.42 -15.14 -7.04
N LEU A 25 17.56 -13.89 -7.53
CA LEU A 25 18.30 -13.59 -8.75
C LEU A 25 19.78 -13.96 -8.64
N MET A 26 20.44 -13.56 -7.56
CA MET A 26 21.85 -13.85 -7.32
C MET A 26 22.10 -15.38 -7.25
N LEU A 27 21.23 -16.09 -6.53
CA LEU A 27 21.31 -17.53 -6.40
C LEU A 27 21.04 -18.24 -7.73
N GLY A 28 20.07 -17.75 -8.52
CA GLY A 28 19.76 -18.28 -9.85
C GLY A 28 20.93 -18.11 -10.82
N VAL A 29 21.57 -16.93 -10.81
CA VAL A 29 22.79 -16.67 -11.59
C VAL A 29 23.91 -17.63 -11.17
N ALA A 30 24.15 -17.76 -9.87
CA ALA A 30 25.20 -18.64 -9.35
C ALA A 30 24.99 -20.10 -9.73
N VAL A 31 23.77 -20.63 -9.58
CA VAL A 31 23.39 -22.00 -9.94
C VAL A 31 23.50 -22.22 -11.44
N GLY A 32 22.97 -21.29 -12.26
CA GLY A 32 23.01 -21.39 -13.72
C GLY A 32 24.43 -21.38 -14.28
N VAL A 33 25.29 -20.50 -13.76
CA VAL A 33 26.69 -20.42 -14.15
C VAL A 33 27.45 -21.68 -13.73
N ALA A 34 27.23 -22.17 -12.48
CA ALA A 34 27.90 -23.38 -11.98
C ALA A 34 27.56 -24.60 -12.82
N ILE A 35 26.28 -24.83 -13.07
CA ILE A 35 25.85 -26.00 -13.83
C ILE A 35 26.28 -25.88 -15.29
N GLY A 36 26.16 -24.66 -15.87
CA GLY A 36 26.59 -24.38 -17.24
C GLY A 36 28.09 -24.66 -17.44
N ASP A 37 28.95 -24.11 -16.56
CA ASP A 37 30.42 -24.29 -16.65
C ASP A 37 30.81 -25.74 -16.40
N LEU A 38 30.21 -26.41 -15.40
CA LEU A 38 30.46 -27.83 -15.12
C LEU A 38 30.14 -28.71 -16.34
N PHE A 39 28.99 -28.42 -16.97
CA PHE A 39 28.52 -29.20 -18.10
C PHE A 39 29.39 -28.99 -19.35
N VAL A 40 29.77 -27.73 -19.65
CA VAL A 40 30.68 -27.42 -20.75
C VAL A 40 32.04 -28.09 -20.56
N HIS A 41 32.52 -28.16 -19.31
CA HIS A 41 33.81 -28.80 -18.99
C HIS A 41 33.75 -30.32 -19.18
N LEU A 42 32.63 -30.99 -18.84
CA LEU A 42 32.49 -32.45 -18.89
C LEU A 42 32.07 -32.94 -20.29
N PHE A 43 31.21 -32.24 -20.98
CA PHE A 43 30.53 -32.72 -22.21
C PHE A 43 30.74 -31.81 -23.42
N GLY A 44 31.46 -30.70 -23.28
CA GLY A 44 31.65 -29.73 -24.33
C GLY A 44 30.39 -28.92 -24.66
N SER A 45 30.40 -28.17 -25.78
CA SER A 45 29.31 -27.34 -26.24
C SER A 45 28.67 -27.92 -27.52
N GLY A 46 27.34 -28.00 -27.54
CA GLY A 46 26.57 -28.47 -28.69
C GLY A 46 25.06 -28.16 -28.53
N VAL A 47 24.31 -28.26 -29.63
CA VAL A 47 22.89 -27.82 -29.65
C VAL A 47 22.02 -28.63 -28.69
N TRP A 48 22.19 -29.96 -28.59
CA TRP A 48 21.40 -30.78 -27.69
C TRP A 48 21.86 -30.65 -26.22
N GLN A 49 23.17 -30.35 -26.01
CA GLN A 49 23.74 -30.11 -24.69
C GLN A 49 23.09 -28.87 -24.04
N VAL A 50 22.82 -27.81 -24.81
CA VAL A 50 22.16 -26.59 -24.28
C VAL A 50 20.80 -26.94 -23.66
N GLY A 51 19.99 -27.78 -24.35
CA GLY A 51 18.71 -28.19 -23.81
C GLY A 51 18.82 -28.94 -22.48
N LEU A 52 19.81 -29.90 -22.40
CA LEU A 52 20.02 -30.69 -21.19
C LEU A 52 20.56 -29.86 -20.03
N VAL A 53 21.47 -28.92 -20.28
CA VAL A 53 22.02 -28.01 -19.27
C VAL A 53 20.92 -27.10 -18.70
N VAL A 54 20.08 -26.55 -19.56
CA VAL A 54 18.95 -25.71 -19.15
C VAL A 54 17.97 -26.50 -18.27
N ALA A 55 17.60 -27.70 -18.69
CA ALA A 55 16.70 -28.56 -17.92
C ALA A 55 17.31 -28.90 -16.53
N THR A 56 18.62 -29.20 -16.50
CA THR A 56 19.33 -29.53 -15.24
C THR A 56 19.45 -28.30 -14.33
N ALA A 57 19.77 -27.12 -14.87
CA ALA A 57 19.87 -25.88 -14.10
C ALA A 57 18.51 -25.44 -13.54
N MET A 58 17.46 -25.50 -14.35
CA MET A 58 16.10 -25.19 -13.90
C MET A 58 15.59 -26.23 -12.89
N GLY A 59 15.89 -27.51 -13.08
CA GLY A 59 15.52 -28.57 -12.14
C GLY A 59 16.22 -28.40 -10.79
N ALA A 60 17.52 -28.12 -10.78
CA ALA A 60 18.28 -27.85 -9.55
C ALA A 60 17.75 -26.59 -8.84
N ALA A 61 17.46 -25.54 -9.57
CA ALA A 61 16.85 -24.32 -9.02
C ALA A 61 15.47 -24.59 -8.41
N ALA A 62 14.63 -25.41 -9.05
CA ALA A 62 13.32 -25.80 -8.54
C ALA A 62 13.40 -26.63 -7.25
N LEU A 63 14.37 -27.53 -7.14
CA LEU A 63 14.62 -28.35 -5.94
C LEU A 63 15.06 -27.52 -4.72
N LEU A 64 15.66 -26.34 -4.94
CA LEU A 64 16.00 -25.41 -3.86
C LEU A 64 14.78 -24.68 -3.27
N GLY A 65 13.57 -25.00 -3.72
CA GLY A 65 12.30 -24.51 -3.14
C GLY A 65 12.01 -23.04 -3.38
N SER A 66 12.58 -22.44 -4.39
CA SER A 66 12.57 -21.01 -4.66
C SER A 66 11.62 -20.65 -5.79
N GLY A 67 11.21 -19.38 -5.79
CA GLY A 67 10.22 -18.84 -6.69
C GLY A 67 10.60 -18.93 -8.18
N GLN A 68 9.62 -18.69 -9.03
CA GLN A 68 9.71 -18.71 -10.50
C GLN A 68 10.91 -17.90 -11.04
N LEU A 69 11.31 -16.83 -10.35
CA LEU A 69 12.39 -15.93 -10.77
C LEU A 69 13.76 -16.61 -10.74
N LEU A 70 14.06 -17.39 -9.69
CA LEU A 70 15.31 -18.15 -9.56
C LEU A 70 15.43 -19.21 -10.65
N THR A 71 14.35 -19.96 -10.90
CA THR A 71 14.32 -21.02 -11.92
C THR A 71 14.54 -20.45 -13.32
N THR A 72 13.84 -19.33 -13.65
CA THR A 72 14.01 -18.67 -14.94
C THR A 72 15.43 -18.13 -15.11
N GLN A 73 15.98 -17.51 -14.08
CA GLN A 73 17.32 -16.93 -14.11
C GLN A 73 18.41 -18.00 -14.24
N ALA A 74 18.27 -19.13 -13.57
CA ALA A 74 19.19 -20.26 -13.71
C ALA A 74 19.22 -20.78 -15.16
N GLY A 75 18.04 -20.92 -15.79
CA GLY A 75 17.94 -21.32 -17.19
C GLY A 75 18.60 -20.32 -18.15
N VAL A 76 18.32 -19.02 -18.00
CA VAL A 76 18.93 -17.97 -18.83
C VAL A 76 20.44 -17.95 -18.72
N GLN A 77 20.98 -18.09 -17.50
CA GLN A 77 22.43 -18.11 -17.30
C GLN A 77 23.07 -19.39 -17.86
N ALA A 78 22.42 -20.53 -17.74
CA ALA A 78 22.88 -21.78 -18.32
C ALA A 78 22.98 -21.70 -19.86
N ILE A 79 21.99 -21.11 -20.55
CA ILE A 79 22.03 -20.83 -21.98
C ILE A 79 23.23 -19.94 -22.31
N PHE A 80 23.38 -18.85 -21.57
CA PHE A 80 24.41 -17.85 -21.85
C PHE A 80 25.82 -18.45 -21.72
N VAL A 81 26.07 -19.21 -20.64
CA VAL A 81 27.37 -19.84 -20.40
C VAL A 81 27.71 -20.88 -21.46
N THR A 82 26.72 -21.63 -21.96
CA THR A 82 26.92 -22.68 -22.96
C THR A 82 27.03 -22.15 -24.39
N THR A 83 26.40 -20.99 -24.69
CA THR A 83 26.39 -20.43 -26.05
C THR A 83 27.47 -19.38 -26.29
N VAL A 84 27.85 -18.60 -25.26
CA VAL A 84 28.88 -17.57 -25.36
C VAL A 84 30.22 -18.16 -24.85
N ALA A 85 30.84 -18.96 -25.68
CA ALA A 85 32.20 -19.44 -25.42
C ALA A 85 33.20 -18.27 -25.59
N VAL A 86 33.72 -17.74 -24.48
CA VAL A 86 34.85 -16.80 -24.51
C VAL A 86 36.13 -17.59 -24.43
N PRO A 87 36.97 -17.65 -25.50
CA PRO A 87 38.24 -18.37 -25.46
C PRO A 87 39.15 -17.77 -24.38
N GLY A 88 39.64 -18.60 -23.45
CA GLY A 88 40.59 -18.17 -22.42
C GLY A 88 40.00 -17.59 -21.13
N GLY A 89 38.68 -17.52 -20.99
CA GLY A 89 38.03 -17.10 -19.73
C GLY A 89 38.08 -18.19 -18.66
N SER A 90 38.74 -17.91 -17.53
CA SER A 90 38.78 -18.83 -16.40
C SER A 90 37.38 -18.90 -15.76
N VAL A 91 36.90 -20.13 -15.45
CA VAL A 91 35.62 -20.39 -14.72
C VAL A 91 35.57 -19.56 -13.44
N VAL A 92 36.69 -19.43 -12.74
CA VAL A 92 36.83 -18.67 -11.50
C VAL A 92 36.50 -17.20 -11.69
N ASN A 93 36.91 -16.58 -12.81
CA ASN A 93 36.63 -15.15 -13.04
C ASN A 93 35.13 -14.89 -13.25
N ARG A 94 34.40 -15.78 -13.91
CA ARG A 94 32.94 -15.65 -14.09
C ARG A 94 32.19 -15.76 -12.76
N TRP A 95 32.64 -16.63 -11.89
CA TRP A 95 32.09 -16.76 -10.53
C TRP A 95 32.35 -15.48 -9.70
N VAL A 96 33.56 -14.98 -9.75
CA VAL A 96 33.94 -13.74 -9.06
C VAL A 96 33.11 -12.56 -9.57
N ASP A 97 32.93 -12.41 -10.88
CA ASP A 97 32.08 -11.39 -11.46
C ASP A 97 30.62 -11.50 -11.01
N ALA A 98 30.07 -12.72 -10.96
CA ALA A 98 28.70 -12.96 -10.51
C ALA A 98 28.52 -12.62 -9.02
N VAL A 99 29.48 -12.99 -8.18
CA VAL A 99 29.46 -12.70 -6.73
C VAL A 99 29.63 -11.19 -6.49
N ILE A 100 30.56 -10.53 -7.17
CA ILE A 100 30.77 -9.07 -7.05
C ILE A 100 29.51 -8.34 -7.52
N GLY A 101 29.00 -8.64 -8.72
CA GLY A 101 27.79 -8.02 -9.26
C GLY A 101 26.56 -8.22 -8.37
N GLY A 102 26.38 -9.43 -7.86
CA GLY A 102 25.30 -9.76 -6.90
C GLY A 102 25.44 -9.03 -5.57
N SER A 103 26.66 -8.95 -5.04
CA SER A 103 26.95 -8.23 -3.78
C SER A 103 26.71 -6.72 -3.91
N VAL A 104 27.12 -6.13 -5.03
CA VAL A 104 26.88 -4.72 -5.32
C VAL A 104 25.38 -4.45 -5.46
N ALA A 105 24.64 -5.28 -6.20
CA ALA A 105 23.19 -5.15 -6.35
C ALA A 105 22.46 -5.28 -5.01
N LEU A 106 22.89 -6.22 -4.17
CA LEU A 106 22.36 -6.39 -2.82
C LEU A 106 22.70 -5.18 -1.94
N ALA A 107 23.93 -4.68 -1.99
CA ALA A 107 24.35 -3.50 -1.25
C ALA A 107 23.55 -2.26 -1.67
N VAL A 108 23.37 -2.02 -2.97
CA VAL A 108 22.54 -0.91 -3.48
C VAL A 108 21.09 -1.06 -3.03
N THR A 109 20.54 -2.28 -3.04
CA THR A 109 19.17 -2.55 -2.58
C THR A 109 19.00 -2.29 -1.08
N VAL A 110 20.00 -2.65 -0.28
CA VAL A 110 19.99 -2.46 1.18
C VAL A 110 20.29 -0.99 1.56
N LEU A 111 21.21 -0.35 0.84
CA LEU A 111 21.65 1.03 1.10
C LEU A 111 20.74 2.09 0.48
N SER A 112 19.86 1.73 -0.45
CA SER A 112 18.96 2.69 -1.10
C SER A 112 18.03 3.35 -0.08
N PRO A 113 18.15 4.69 0.14
CA PRO A 113 17.53 5.38 1.29
C PRO A 113 16.05 5.69 1.12
N ARG A 114 15.37 5.22 0.07
CA ARG A 114 13.94 5.48 -0.11
C ARG A 114 13.15 4.65 0.89
N ALA A 115 12.94 5.24 2.06
CA ALA A 115 12.15 4.64 3.13
C ALA A 115 10.70 4.44 2.64
N PRO A 116 10.16 3.21 2.69
CA PRO A 116 8.77 2.92 2.33
C PRO A 116 7.75 3.57 3.28
N VAL A 117 8.23 4.27 4.29
CA VAL A 117 7.43 4.88 5.37
C VAL A 117 6.68 6.14 4.92
N HIS A 118 7.17 6.84 3.88
CA HIS A 118 6.56 8.12 3.48
C HIS A 118 5.40 7.97 2.50
N ARG A 119 5.40 6.90 1.73
CA ARG A 119 4.39 6.65 0.71
C ARG A 119 3.01 6.36 1.29
N PRO A 120 2.84 5.49 2.30
CA PRO A 120 1.54 5.21 2.89
C PRO A 120 0.88 6.43 3.56
N ARG A 121 1.66 7.34 4.18
CA ARG A 121 1.11 8.58 4.76
C ARG A 121 0.53 9.50 3.68
N ALA A 122 1.26 9.69 2.58
CA ALA A 122 0.77 10.48 1.46
C ALA A 122 -0.46 9.85 0.79
N GLU A 123 -0.47 8.52 0.64
CA GLU A 123 -1.63 7.78 0.13
C GLU A 123 -2.84 7.93 1.07
N ALA A 124 -2.65 7.87 2.38
CA ALA A 124 -3.70 8.11 3.37
C ALA A 124 -4.24 9.54 3.32
N ALA A 125 -3.38 10.54 3.14
CA ALA A 125 -3.78 11.94 2.98
C ALA A 125 -4.68 12.14 1.75
N VAL A 126 -4.30 11.58 0.60
CA VAL A 126 -5.11 11.64 -0.63
C VAL A 126 -6.48 10.98 -0.43
N ILE A 127 -6.52 9.83 0.26
CA ILE A 127 -7.80 9.17 0.56
C ILE A 127 -8.67 10.06 1.44
N LEU A 128 -8.10 10.69 2.48
CA LEU A 128 -8.85 11.59 3.35
C LEU A 128 -9.37 12.82 2.61
N GLU A 129 -8.61 13.40 1.68
CA GLU A 129 -9.10 14.48 0.82
C GLU A 129 -10.28 14.05 -0.02
N ASP A 130 -10.22 12.86 -0.64
CA ASP A 130 -11.36 12.29 -1.36
C ASP A 130 -12.58 12.08 -0.46
N LEU A 131 -12.39 11.64 0.80
CA LEU A 131 -13.51 11.51 1.76
C LEU A 131 -14.12 12.88 2.11
N ALA A 132 -13.30 13.91 2.32
CA ALA A 132 -13.76 15.27 2.59
C ALA A 132 -14.59 15.82 1.42
N ASP A 133 -14.12 15.65 0.20
CA ASP A 133 -14.83 16.07 -1.00
C ASP A 133 -16.16 15.33 -1.17
N VAL A 134 -16.20 14.03 -0.95
CA VAL A 134 -17.44 13.23 -1.02
C VAL A 134 -18.44 13.68 0.04
N LEU A 135 -17.99 14.05 1.25
CA LEU A 135 -18.87 14.62 2.29
C LEU A 135 -19.51 15.93 1.82
N ARG A 136 -18.71 16.87 1.27
CA ARG A 136 -19.20 18.15 0.73
C ARG A 136 -20.17 17.94 -0.43
N ASP A 137 -19.80 17.10 -1.41
CA ASP A 137 -20.66 16.77 -2.55
C ASP A 137 -21.97 16.16 -2.09
N THR A 138 -21.95 15.28 -1.08
CA THR A 138 -23.14 14.65 -0.51
C THR A 138 -24.04 15.66 0.19
N ALA A 139 -23.49 16.56 1.01
CA ALA A 139 -24.26 17.59 1.68
C ALA A 139 -24.88 18.57 0.66
N GLN A 140 -24.13 18.95 -0.36
CA GLN A 140 -24.61 19.84 -1.43
C GLN A 140 -25.71 19.18 -2.25
N ALA A 141 -25.58 17.91 -2.61
CA ALA A 141 -26.60 17.17 -3.36
C ALA A 141 -27.93 17.10 -2.60
N VAL A 142 -27.88 16.90 -1.28
CA VAL A 142 -29.11 16.91 -0.44
C VAL A 142 -29.72 18.29 -0.38
N ARG A 143 -28.92 19.36 -0.23
CA ARG A 143 -29.43 20.75 -0.23
C ARG A 143 -30.10 21.11 -1.55
N ALA A 144 -29.52 20.68 -2.66
CA ALA A 144 -30.03 20.98 -4.00
C ALA A 144 -31.17 20.05 -4.43
N GLY A 145 -31.39 18.93 -3.73
CA GLY A 145 -32.32 17.89 -4.19
C GLY A 145 -31.87 17.21 -5.50
N ASP A 146 -30.56 17.22 -5.81
CA ASP A 146 -29.99 16.71 -7.06
C ASP A 146 -29.58 15.23 -6.91
N GLU A 147 -30.42 14.33 -7.46
CA GLU A 147 -30.15 12.89 -7.45
C GLU A 147 -28.91 12.52 -8.29
N GLY A 148 -28.64 13.26 -9.37
CA GLY A 148 -27.47 13.04 -10.21
C GLY A 148 -26.18 13.32 -9.44
N GLN A 149 -26.14 14.44 -8.71
CA GLN A 149 -25.00 14.78 -7.86
C GLN A 149 -24.84 13.77 -6.71
N ALA A 150 -25.93 13.37 -6.05
CA ALA A 150 -25.91 12.36 -4.99
C ALA A 150 -25.41 10.99 -5.50
N THR A 151 -25.75 10.63 -6.75
CA THR A 151 -25.26 9.40 -7.37
C THR A 151 -23.77 9.46 -7.65
N ARG A 152 -23.27 10.58 -8.21
CA ARG A 152 -21.83 10.79 -8.44
C ARG A 152 -21.02 10.77 -7.13
N ALA A 153 -21.52 11.40 -6.08
CA ALA A 153 -20.88 11.36 -4.75
C ALA A 153 -20.76 9.91 -4.22
N LEU A 154 -21.81 9.10 -4.37
CA LEU A 154 -21.79 7.69 -3.98
C LEU A 154 -20.80 6.86 -4.84
N GLU A 155 -20.69 7.15 -6.13
CA GLU A 155 -19.74 6.47 -7.02
C GLU A 155 -18.30 6.82 -6.65
N ARG A 156 -17.99 8.09 -6.34
CA ARG A 156 -16.69 8.51 -5.80
C ARG A 156 -16.39 7.78 -4.48
N ALA A 157 -17.35 7.73 -3.55
CA ALA A 157 -17.18 7.00 -2.30
C ALA A 157 -16.86 5.50 -2.50
N ARG A 158 -17.35 4.88 -3.57
CA ARG A 158 -17.03 3.48 -3.92
C ARG A 158 -15.65 3.33 -4.57
N ALA A 159 -15.25 4.32 -5.35
CA ALA A 159 -13.95 4.30 -6.01
C ALA A 159 -12.77 4.34 -5.01
N THR A 160 -12.99 4.85 -3.79
CA THR A 160 -11.99 4.88 -2.71
C THR A 160 -11.49 3.48 -2.31
N ASP A 161 -12.26 2.41 -2.58
CA ASP A 161 -11.84 1.03 -2.27
C ASP A 161 -10.52 0.65 -2.93
N ALA A 162 -10.31 1.04 -4.18
CA ALA A 162 -9.08 0.74 -4.90
C ALA A 162 -7.86 1.44 -4.27
N ALA A 163 -8.02 2.69 -3.82
CA ALA A 163 -6.97 3.44 -3.13
C ALA A 163 -6.65 2.84 -1.74
N LEU A 164 -7.67 2.38 -1.01
CA LEU A 164 -7.51 1.67 0.27
C LEU A 164 -6.77 0.34 0.09
N ASP A 165 -7.06 -0.42 -0.96
CA ASP A 165 -6.35 -1.66 -1.25
C ASP A 165 -4.87 -1.40 -1.59
N GLN A 166 -4.59 -0.33 -2.33
CA GLN A 166 -3.22 0.11 -2.59
C GLN A 166 -2.49 0.53 -1.30
N LEU A 167 -3.16 1.28 -0.41
CA LEU A 167 -2.62 1.68 0.89
C LEU A 167 -2.31 0.46 1.77
N ARG A 168 -3.20 -0.54 1.82
CA ARG A 168 -2.97 -1.79 2.54
C ARG A 168 -1.75 -2.53 2.01
N GLN A 169 -1.62 -2.61 0.69
CA GLN A 169 -0.49 -3.27 0.05
C GLN A 169 0.82 -2.54 0.33
N SER A 170 0.86 -1.22 0.18
CA SER A 170 2.07 -0.42 0.44
C SER A 170 2.49 -0.46 1.92
N SER A 171 1.52 -0.50 2.84
CA SER A 171 1.74 -0.64 4.28
C SER A 171 2.30 -2.01 4.64
N ALA A 172 1.76 -3.10 4.08
CA ALA A 172 2.25 -4.45 4.26
C ALA A 172 3.68 -4.63 3.71
N GLU A 173 3.98 -4.02 2.56
CA GLU A 173 5.33 -3.99 1.99
C GLU A 173 6.32 -3.25 2.91
N GLY A 174 5.90 -2.12 3.49
CA GLY A 174 6.68 -1.37 4.46
C GLY A 174 7.03 -2.20 5.70
N GLN A 175 6.05 -2.90 6.25
CA GLN A 175 6.24 -3.80 7.39
C GLN A 175 7.23 -4.94 7.08
N ALA A 176 7.09 -5.59 5.93
CA ALA A 176 7.98 -6.67 5.51
C ALA A 176 9.44 -6.21 5.42
N VAL A 177 9.68 -4.99 4.91
CA VAL A 177 11.02 -4.40 4.82
C VAL A 177 11.65 -4.14 6.19
N VAL A 178 10.87 -3.62 7.15
CA VAL A 178 11.37 -3.35 8.52
C VAL A 178 11.68 -4.65 9.26
N ARG A 179 10.84 -5.67 9.10
CA ARG A 179 11.07 -6.98 9.74
C ARG A 179 12.32 -7.69 9.24
N GLN A 180 12.70 -7.51 7.97
CA GLN A 180 13.83 -8.18 7.33
C GLN A 180 15.17 -7.46 7.51
N SER A 181 15.19 -6.19 7.96
CA SER A 181 16.41 -5.42 8.09
C SER A 181 16.68 -4.97 9.54
N PRO A 182 17.72 -5.53 10.20
CA PRO A 182 18.09 -5.12 11.57
C PRO A 182 18.41 -3.64 11.71
N TRP A 183 18.97 -3.02 10.66
CA TRP A 183 19.32 -1.60 10.62
C TRP A 183 18.10 -0.68 10.55
N ARG A 184 16.95 -1.19 10.09
CA ARG A 184 15.69 -0.44 9.93
C ARG A 184 14.73 -0.61 11.11
N ARG A 185 15.09 -1.39 12.12
CA ARG A 185 14.27 -1.54 13.36
C ARG A 185 14.01 -0.22 14.07
N ARG A 186 14.87 0.80 13.86
CA ARG A 186 14.63 2.16 14.37
C ARG A 186 13.39 2.82 13.79
N HIS A 187 12.92 2.39 12.60
CA HIS A 187 11.70 2.87 11.95
C HIS A 187 10.49 1.96 12.21
N GLY A 188 10.62 1.01 13.13
CA GLY A 188 9.53 0.10 13.50
C GLY A 188 8.31 0.83 14.05
N ALA A 189 8.54 1.88 14.86
CA ALA A 189 7.48 2.73 15.39
C ALA A 189 6.74 3.49 14.28
N ASP A 190 7.47 4.02 13.28
CA ASP A 190 6.85 4.73 12.15
C ASP A 190 6.00 3.81 11.30
N VAL A 191 6.43 2.57 11.08
CA VAL A 191 5.67 1.57 10.32
C VAL A 191 4.44 1.11 11.10
N GLN A 192 4.57 0.93 12.42
CA GLN A 192 3.42 0.60 13.26
C GLN A 192 2.39 1.73 13.24
N ALA A 193 2.81 2.97 13.39
CA ALA A 193 1.93 4.13 13.28
C ALA A 193 1.17 4.21 11.96
N ILE A 194 1.78 3.75 10.84
CA ILE A 194 1.10 3.69 9.54
C ILE A 194 0.07 2.56 9.51
N LEU A 195 0.37 1.39 10.07
CA LEU A 195 -0.58 0.28 10.16
C LEU A 195 -1.80 0.65 11.00
N ASP A 196 -1.56 1.42 12.07
CA ASP A 196 -2.61 1.92 12.96
C ASP A 196 -3.55 2.93 12.24
N LEU A 197 -3.10 3.57 11.15
CA LEU A 197 -3.96 4.44 10.32
C LEU A 197 -4.87 3.66 9.36
N VAL A 198 -4.46 2.49 8.89
CA VAL A 198 -5.18 1.77 7.82
C VAL A 198 -6.57 1.32 8.24
N THR A 199 -6.69 0.77 9.45
CA THR A 199 -7.97 0.23 9.94
C THR A 199 -9.02 1.31 10.19
N PRO A 200 -8.73 2.41 10.91
CA PRO A 200 -9.68 3.50 11.10
C PRO A 200 -10.07 4.16 9.77
N LEU A 201 -9.12 4.37 8.86
CA LEU A 201 -9.40 4.96 7.55
C LEU A 201 -10.33 4.09 6.70
N ASP A 202 -10.14 2.78 6.70
CA ASP A 202 -11.03 1.83 6.02
C ASP A 202 -12.45 1.86 6.63
N ARG A 203 -12.58 1.92 7.96
CA ARG A 203 -13.87 2.05 8.64
C ARG A 203 -14.55 3.37 8.27
N ALA A 204 -13.84 4.50 8.32
CA ALA A 204 -14.35 5.82 7.94
C ALA A 204 -14.87 5.83 6.50
N ALA A 205 -14.12 5.26 5.55
CA ALA A 205 -14.56 5.16 4.16
C ALA A 205 -15.83 4.29 3.99
N ARG A 206 -15.95 3.21 4.76
CA ARG A 206 -17.18 2.38 4.75
C ARG A 206 -18.36 3.13 5.30
N ASN A 207 -18.20 3.86 6.41
CA ASN A 207 -19.24 4.66 7.02
C ASN A 207 -19.69 5.77 6.07
N LEU A 208 -18.75 6.43 5.37
CA LEU A 208 -19.05 7.42 4.33
C LEU A 208 -19.90 6.83 3.20
N ARG A 209 -19.58 5.63 2.71
CA ARG A 209 -20.38 4.97 1.65
C ARG A 209 -21.81 4.69 2.09
N VAL A 210 -21.99 4.27 3.36
CA VAL A 210 -23.34 4.07 3.93
C VAL A 210 -24.07 5.39 4.02
N LEU A 211 -23.41 6.45 4.49
CA LEU A 211 -23.93 7.81 4.60
C LEU A 211 -24.34 8.34 3.21
N ALA A 212 -23.46 8.33 2.22
CA ALA A 212 -23.74 8.81 0.86
C ALA A 212 -24.89 8.02 0.20
N ARG A 213 -24.93 6.71 0.40
CA ARG A 213 -26.05 5.88 -0.08
C ARG A 213 -27.37 6.29 0.58
N ARG A 214 -27.37 6.63 1.87
CA ARG A 214 -28.57 7.08 2.57
C ARG A 214 -29.00 8.46 2.09
N CYS A 215 -28.08 9.38 1.94
CA CYS A 215 -28.34 10.73 1.40
C CYS A 215 -28.93 10.67 -0.02
N ARG A 216 -28.39 9.80 -0.89
CA ARG A 216 -28.99 9.57 -2.21
C ARG A 216 -30.44 9.06 -2.10
N ALA A 217 -30.74 8.18 -1.15
CA ALA A 217 -32.10 7.69 -0.94
C ALA A 217 -33.04 8.79 -0.43
N VAL A 218 -32.54 9.69 0.41
CA VAL A 218 -33.27 10.90 0.87
C VAL A 218 -33.68 11.75 -0.35
N VAL A 219 -32.72 12.14 -1.19
CA VAL A 219 -32.96 12.94 -2.39
C VAL A 219 -33.95 12.25 -3.31
N ARG A 220 -33.76 10.97 -3.62
CA ARG A 220 -34.65 10.22 -4.52
C ARG A 220 -36.08 10.09 -4.02
N ARG A 221 -36.32 10.15 -2.72
CA ARG A 221 -37.65 10.09 -2.09
C ARG A 221 -38.28 11.46 -1.89
N GLY A 222 -37.55 12.52 -2.24
CA GLY A 222 -38.00 13.89 -1.93
C GLY A 222 -38.05 14.19 -0.43
N GLU A 223 -37.31 13.42 0.40
CA GLU A 223 -37.15 13.71 1.82
C GLU A 223 -36.11 14.83 1.99
N SER A 224 -36.19 15.56 3.10
CA SER A 224 -35.18 16.55 3.50
C SER A 224 -34.44 16.10 4.76
N LEU A 225 -33.19 16.52 4.89
CA LEU A 225 -32.46 16.43 6.14
C LEU A 225 -32.51 17.78 6.87
N PRO A 226 -32.53 17.78 8.22
CA PRO A 226 -32.41 19.01 9.00
C PRO A 226 -31.13 19.78 8.64
N ALA A 227 -31.18 21.11 8.74
CA ALA A 227 -30.04 21.95 8.36
C ALA A 227 -28.80 21.74 9.25
N ASP A 228 -29.00 21.42 10.52
CA ASP A 228 -27.95 21.06 11.46
C ASP A 228 -27.19 19.75 11.04
N HIS A 229 -27.91 18.76 10.52
CA HIS A 229 -27.26 17.55 9.98
C HIS A 229 -26.37 17.86 8.78
N LEU A 230 -26.80 18.75 7.91
CA LEU A 230 -26.00 19.18 6.75
C LEU A 230 -24.79 20.02 7.20
N ALA A 231 -24.95 20.84 8.23
CA ALA A 231 -23.85 21.59 8.83
C ALA A 231 -22.81 20.66 9.49
N ILE A 232 -23.25 19.57 10.13
CA ILE A 232 -22.36 18.54 10.67
C ILE A 232 -21.54 17.89 9.55
N LEU A 233 -22.14 17.59 8.39
CA LEU A 233 -21.41 16.99 7.27
C LEU A 233 -20.35 17.94 6.71
N ASP A 234 -20.64 19.25 6.62
CA ASP A 234 -19.66 20.24 6.18
C ASP A 234 -18.51 20.37 7.19
N ALA A 235 -18.83 20.52 8.48
CA ALA A 235 -17.83 20.62 9.54
C ALA A 235 -16.96 19.35 9.61
N LEU A 236 -17.56 18.16 9.41
CA LEU A 236 -16.84 16.91 9.34
C LEU A 236 -15.90 16.89 8.12
N ALA A 237 -16.34 17.39 6.97
CA ALA A 237 -15.49 17.48 5.78
C ALA A 237 -14.28 18.38 6.02
N ASP A 238 -14.47 19.51 6.71
CA ASP A 238 -13.37 20.43 7.05
C ASP A 238 -12.39 19.80 8.03
N ALA A 239 -12.87 19.08 9.04
CA ALA A 239 -12.03 18.36 10.00
C ALA A 239 -11.25 17.21 9.31
N VAL A 240 -11.86 16.48 8.38
CA VAL A 240 -11.19 15.44 7.58
C VAL A 240 -10.09 16.04 6.71
N HIS A 241 -10.35 17.19 6.08
CA HIS A 241 -9.37 17.90 5.28
C HIS A 241 -8.18 18.36 6.13
N GLU A 242 -8.40 18.84 7.35
CA GLU A 242 -7.30 19.21 8.27
C GLU A 242 -6.45 18.00 8.64
N VAL A 243 -7.06 16.84 8.93
CA VAL A 243 -6.30 15.59 9.16
C VAL A 243 -5.46 15.22 7.93
N ALA A 244 -6.04 15.33 6.72
CA ALA A 244 -5.32 15.06 5.47
C ALA A 244 -4.11 15.98 5.30
N TRP A 245 -4.30 17.28 5.52
CA TRP A 245 -3.25 18.29 5.42
C TRP A 245 -2.10 18.06 6.42
N LEU A 246 -2.42 17.67 7.67
CA LEU A 246 -1.42 17.31 8.68
C LEU A 246 -0.62 16.07 8.27
N LEU A 247 -1.28 15.02 7.75
CA LEU A 247 -0.60 13.81 7.29
C LEU A 247 0.32 14.09 6.09
N GLU A 248 -0.11 14.90 5.12
CA GLU A 248 0.69 15.28 3.97
C GLU A 248 1.97 16.01 4.40
N ARG A 249 1.85 16.94 5.34
CA ARG A 249 2.96 17.74 5.89
C ARG A 249 3.79 17.01 6.95
N ARG A 250 3.45 15.75 7.24
CA ARG A 250 4.11 14.93 8.29
C ARG A 250 4.01 15.55 9.67
N ALA A 251 3.00 16.38 9.88
CA ALA A 251 2.65 16.91 11.18
C ALA A 251 1.92 15.85 12.02
N ASP A 252 1.74 16.15 13.30
CA ASP A 252 1.01 15.26 14.20
C ASP A 252 -0.50 15.40 13.96
N PRO A 253 -1.22 14.32 13.57
CA PRO A 253 -2.66 14.36 13.38
C PRO A 253 -3.44 14.74 14.66
N ALA A 254 -2.83 14.59 15.84
CA ALA A 254 -3.42 14.97 17.10
C ALA A 254 -3.80 16.47 17.15
N ALA A 255 -3.21 17.32 16.30
CA ALA A 255 -3.56 18.74 16.22
C ALA A 255 -5.01 18.96 15.76
N ALA A 256 -5.58 18.08 14.91
CA ALA A 256 -6.97 18.16 14.45
C ALA A 256 -8.01 17.60 15.45
N ARG A 257 -7.56 17.06 16.59
CA ARG A 257 -8.46 16.41 17.56
C ARG A 257 -9.52 17.34 18.10
N ALA A 258 -9.15 18.59 18.40
CA ALA A 258 -10.09 19.57 18.93
C ALA A 258 -11.25 19.85 17.97
N ASP A 259 -10.97 19.95 16.68
CA ASP A 259 -11.98 20.17 15.65
C ASP A 259 -12.92 18.97 15.52
N LEU A 260 -12.36 17.74 15.53
CA LEU A 260 -13.17 16.52 15.52
C LEU A 260 -14.07 16.39 16.76
N VAL A 261 -13.59 16.78 17.95
CA VAL A 261 -14.37 16.80 19.18
C VAL A 261 -15.48 17.86 19.11
N ALA A 262 -15.20 19.01 18.51
CA ALA A 262 -16.22 20.04 18.28
C ALA A 262 -17.32 19.54 17.34
N VAL A 263 -16.95 18.83 16.26
CA VAL A 263 -17.92 18.18 15.36
C VAL A 263 -18.71 17.08 16.10
N ALA A 264 -18.04 16.29 16.95
CA ALA A 264 -18.70 15.28 17.78
C ALA A 264 -19.78 15.91 18.68
N ALA A 265 -19.46 17.00 19.37
CA ALA A 265 -20.41 17.74 20.20
C ALA A 265 -21.62 18.26 19.41
N ALA A 266 -21.41 18.71 18.17
CA ALA A 266 -22.49 19.15 17.28
C ALA A 266 -23.45 18.03 16.87
N THR A 267 -23.10 16.75 17.05
CA THR A 267 -23.99 15.61 16.79
C THR A 267 -25.10 15.43 17.84
N ALA A 268 -25.11 16.19 18.94
CA ALA A 268 -26.19 16.22 19.91
C ALA A 268 -27.42 16.97 19.35
N THR A 269 -28.04 16.44 18.30
CA THR A 269 -29.16 17.03 17.59
C THR A 269 -30.36 16.10 17.55
N SER A 270 -31.55 16.67 17.37
CA SER A 270 -32.76 15.86 17.17
C SER A 270 -32.73 15.19 15.77
N HIS A 271 -33.31 14.00 15.69
CA HIS A 271 -33.39 13.24 14.44
C HIS A 271 -34.83 12.80 14.14
N PRO A 272 -35.65 13.73 13.60
CA PRO A 272 -37.08 13.52 13.45
C PRO A 272 -37.47 12.42 12.46
N THR A 273 -36.52 11.96 11.62
CA THR A 273 -36.76 10.92 10.62
C THR A 273 -35.72 9.80 10.74
N LEU A 274 -36.08 8.60 10.30
CA LEU A 274 -35.13 7.48 10.23
C LEU A 274 -33.91 7.83 9.36
N SER A 275 -34.11 8.60 8.30
CA SER A 275 -33.01 9.02 7.44
C SER A 275 -32.03 9.92 8.18
N ALA A 276 -32.53 10.90 8.94
CA ALA A 276 -31.72 11.79 9.77
C ALA A 276 -30.96 11.00 10.85
N ALA A 277 -31.63 10.07 11.55
CA ALA A 277 -31.00 9.21 12.55
C ALA A 277 -29.84 8.37 11.97
N VAL A 278 -30.05 7.76 10.79
CA VAL A 278 -29.00 6.97 10.13
C VAL A 278 -27.84 7.85 9.68
N VAL A 279 -28.08 9.03 9.10
CA VAL A 279 -27.01 9.93 8.67
C VAL A 279 -26.20 10.40 9.88
N ARG A 280 -26.86 10.81 10.98
CA ARG A 280 -26.18 11.16 12.23
C ARG A 280 -25.34 9.99 12.77
N GLY A 281 -25.89 8.79 12.84
CA GLY A 281 -25.17 7.61 13.34
C GLY A 281 -23.93 7.29 12.51
N GLN A 282 -24.01 7.43 11.18
CA GLN A 282 -22.83 7.23 10.33
C GLN A 282 -21.79 8.34 10.49
N ALA A 283 -22.23 9.60 10.65
CA ALA A 283 -21.30 10.70 10.94
C ALA A 283 -20.57 10.48 12.27
N ARG A 284 -21.28 10.06 13.34
CA ARG A 284 -20.68 9.71 14.63
C ARG A 284 -19.66 8.57 14.50
N SER A 285 -20.00 7.51 13.77
CA SER A 285 -19.07 6.42 13.51
C SER A 285 -17.82 6.88 12.77
N MET A 286 -17.95 7.77 11.77
CA MET A 286 -16.79 8.36 11.09
C MET A 286 -15.95 9.21 12.04
N ILE A 287 -16.56 9.99 12.92
CA ILE A 287 -15.84 10.82 13.90
C ILE A 287 -14.99 9.93 14.83
N ILE A 288 -15.53 8.79 15.31
CA ILE A 288 -14.77 7.83 16.11
C ILE A 288 -13.55 7.34 15.34
N ASP A 289 -13.75 6.89 14.09
CA ASP A 289 -12.66 6.39 13.25
C ASP A 289 -11.60 7.49 12.99
N LEU A 290 -12.01 8.74 12.78
CA LEU A 290 -11.11 9.87 12.58
C LEU A 290 -10.37 10.27 13.87
N LEU A 291 -11.02 10.20 15.04
CA LEU A 291 -10.37 10.41 16.33
C LEU A 291 -9.30 9.34 16.60
N MET A 292 -9.54 8.10 16.18
CA MET A 292 -8.51 7.04 16.23
C MET A 292 -7.31 7.36 15.34
N LEU A 293 -7.49 8.01 14.18
CA LEU A 293 -6.39 8.50 13.36
C LEU A 293 -5.52 9.55 14.07
N THR A 294 -6.09 10.25 15.07
CA THR A 294 -5.34 11.20 15.91
C THR A 294 -4.62 10.54 17.08
N GLY A 295 -4.62 9.20 17.15
CA GLY A 295 -3.91 8.41 18.16
C GLY A 295 -4.72 8.07 19.42
N LEU A 296 -6.04 8.31 19.43
CA LEU A 296 -6.91 7.80 20.51
C LEU A 296 -7.19 6.31 20.30
N THR A 297 -7.40 5.61 21.40
CA THR A 297 -8.02 4.27 21.39
C THR A 297 -9.51 4.38 21.03
N GLU A 298 -10.12 3.25 20.64
CA GLU A 298 -11.55 3.23 20.29
C GLU A 298 -12.43 3.67 21.47
N ASP A 299 -12.12 3.21 22.69
CA ASP A 299 -12.85 3.60 23.90
C ASP A 299 -12.71 5.09 24.20
N GLU A 300 -11.49 5.64 24.14
CA GLU A 300 -11.26 7.08 24.31
C GLU A 300 -11.96 7.93 23.23
N ALA A 301 -12.05 7.45 22.01
CA ALA A 301 -12.75 8.13 20.92
C ALA A 301 -14.27 8.11 21.14
N ILE A 302 -14.83 6.99 21.62
CA ILE A 302 -16.25 6.88 21.99
C ILE A 302 -16.61 7.84 23.11
N ASP A 303 -15.76 7.98 24.12
CA ASP A 303 -15.96 8.88 25.26
C ASP A 303 -16.02 10.37 24.87
N GLN A 304 -15.50 10.73 23.66
CA GLN A 304 -15.60 12.10 23.14
C GLN A 304 -17.00 12.43 22.55
N LEU A 305 -17.84 11.43 22.31
CA LEU A 305 -19.16 11.65 21.75
C LEU A 305 -20.21 11.92 22.84
N PRO A 306 -21.14 12.86 22.58
CA PRO A 306 -22.26 13.06 23.52
C PRO A 306 -23.07 11.78 23.67
N ALA A 307 -23.64 11.55 24.87
CA ALA A 307 -24.57 10.45 25.08
C ALA A 307 -25.76 10.54 24.12
N ASP A 308 -26.26 9.37 23.69
CA ASP A 308 -27.52 9.32 22.95
C ASP A 308 -28.69 9.45 23.95
N ASP A 309 -29.45 10.53 23.82
CA ASP A 309 -30.73 10.71 24.56
C ASP A 309 -31.87 9.94 23.88
#